data_f5c16685804121065e5eea99237375fe
#
_entry.id   f5c16685804121065e5eea99237375fe
#
_cell.length_a   1.000
_cell.length_b   1.000
_cell.length_c   1.000
_cell.angle_alpha   90.00
_cell.angle_beta   90.00
_cell.angle_gamma   90.00
#
_symmetry.space_group_name_H-M   'P 1'
#
loop_
_entity.id
_entity.type
_entity.pdbx_description
1 polymer ?
#
loop_
_entity_poly.entity_id
_entity_poly.type
_entity_poly.pdbx_seq_one_letter_code
_entity_poly.pdbx_strand_id
1 'polypeptide(L)'
;ACATGTNSIGEGYRSIQHGEADVMFAGGTESSISPIGIGGFAALTALSTSTDPKRASIPFDKERNGFVMGEGAGVVVLEELEHALKRGAHIYAEITGYGCSSDAYHITSPMEDGSGAAYAMTSAMKEAEVKPDDIDYINAHGTSTHHNDLFETRAIKLALKDAAYNVPVSSTKSMVGHLLGAAGA
;
A
#
# COMPACT_ATOMS: atom_id res chain seq x y z
N ALA A 1 10.95 -0.34 2.58
CA ALA A 1 10.45 0.00 3.93
C ALA A 1 8.93 0.17 3.93
N CYS A 2 8.40 1.05 3.09
CA CYS A 2 6.97 1.40 3.13
C CYS A 2 6.01 0.25 2.76
N ALA A 3 6.46 -0.75 2.02
CA ALA A 3 5.66 -1.94 1.68
C ALA A 3 5.63 -3.00 2.80
N THR A 4 6.32 -2.78 3.93
CA THR A 4 6.49 -3.78 4.99
C THR A 4 5.17 -4.31 5.53
N GLY A 5 4.19 -3.44 5.80
CA GLY A 5 2.86 -3.85 6.28
C GLY A 5 2.15 -4.77 5.29
N THR A 6 2.10 -4.37 4.02
CA THR A 6 1.51 -5.18 2.94
C THR A 6 2.27 -6.50 2.74
N ASN A 7 3.60 -6.47 2.74
CA ASN A 7 4.41 -7.69 2.63
C ASN A 7 4.17 -8.63 3.82
N SER A 8 4.11 -8.11 5.04
CA SER A 8 3.79 -8.92 6.23
C SER A 8 2.45 -9.63 6.10
N ILE A 9 1.42 -8.92 5.63
CA ILE A 9 0.09 -9.52 5.38
C ILE A 9 0.18 -10.56 4.26
N GLY A 10 0.90 -10.27 3.17
CA GLY A 10 1.09 -11.20 2.07
C GLY A 10 1.83 -12.48 2.47
N GLU A 11 2.88 -12.38 3.27
CA GLU A 11 3.60 -13.55 3.80
C GLU A 11 2.74 -14.35 4.79
N GLY A 12 1.99 -13.67 5.67
CA GLY A 12 1.01 -14.34 6.54
C GLY A 12 -0.07 -15.09 5.75
N TYR A 13 -0.59 -14.49 4.68
CA TYR A 13 -1.50 -15.14 3.74
C TYR A 13 -0.86 -16.38 3.10
N ARG A 14 0.38 -16.30 2.64
CA ARG A 14 1.12 -17.44 2.08
C ARG A 14 1.31 -18.58 3.08
N SER A 15 1.70 -18.27 4.31
CA SER A 15 1.86 -19.29 5.36
C SER A 15 0.57 -20.07 5.61
N ILE A 16 -0.58 -19.40 5.65
CA ILE A 16 -1.89 -20.05 5.79
C ILE A 16 -2.22 -20.87 4.53
N GLN A 17 -2.02 -20.30 3.34
CA GLN A 17 -2.29 -20.98 2.07
C GLN A 17 -1.47 -22.29 1.92
N HIS A 18 -0.22 -22.29 2.43
CA HIS A 18 0.64 -23.48 2.42
C HIS A 18 0.36 -24.47 3.57
N GLY A 19 -0.58 -24.16 4.46
CA GLY A 19 -0.92 -25.02 5.60
C GLY A 19 0.12 -25.02 6.71
N GLU A 20 0.96 -24.00 6.79
CA GLU A 20 1.97 -23.83 7.83
C GLU A 20 1.37 -23.29 9.13
N ALA A 21 0.24 -22.58 9.04
CA ALA A 21 -0.49 -22.02 10.17
C ALA A 21 -1.99 -21.90 9.85
N ASP A 22 -2.83 -22.06 10.86
CA ASP A 22 -4.27 -21.80 10.75
C ASP A 22 -4.62 -20.35 11.04
N VAL A 23 -3.79 -19.64 11.85
CA VAL A 23 -3.98 -18.24 12.24
C VAL A 23 -2.65 -17.52 12.24
N MET A 24 -2.63 -16.31 11.65
CA MET A 24 -1.47 -15.44 11.63
C MET A 24 -1.83 -14.02 12.07
N PHE A 25 -0.97 -13.43 12.89
CA PHE A 25 -0.97 -11.98 13.12
C PHE A 25 -0.01 -11.33 12.14
N ALA A 26 -0.50 -10.42 11.32
CA ALA A 26 0.29 -9.78 10.28
C ALA A 26 0.02 -8.28 10.23
N GLY A 27 1.05 -7.49 9.96
CA GLY A 27 0.90 -6.04 9.92
C GLY A 27 2.23 -5.29 10.02
N GLY A 28 2.17 -4.06 10.49
CA GLY A 28 3.32 -3.20 10.67
C GLY A 28 3.13 -2.20 11.79
N THR A 29 4.24 -1.74 12.32
CA THR A 29 4.30 -0.68 13.34
C THR A 29 5.43 0.27 13.02
N GLU A 30 5.26 1.54 13.29
CA GLU A 30 6.25 2.57 13.02
C GLU A 30 6.21 3.68 14.05
N SER A 31 7.39 4.12 14.51
CA SER A 31 7.58 5.26 15.40
C SER A 31 8.86 5.99 14.99
N SER A 32 8.80 6.66 13.83
CA SER A 32 9.97 7.27 13.18
C SER A 32 9.99 8.81 13.28
N ILE A 33 9.04 9.43 13.97
CA ILE A 33 9.02 10.89 14.17
C ILE A 33 10.06 11.27 15.23
N SER A 34 11.30 11.33 14.78
CA SER A 34 12.46 11.68 15.58
C SER A 34 13.33 12.68 14.81
N PRO A 35 14.26 13.41 15.48
CA PRO A 35 15.15 14.33 14.78
C PRO A 35 15.93 13.68 13.63
N ILE A 36 16.36 12.43 13.80
CA ILE A 36 17.09 11.67 12.76
C ILE A 36 16.14 11.27 11.63
N GLY A 37 14.94 10.75 11.95
CA GLY A 37 13.94 10.35 10.97
C GLY A 37 13.49 11.54 10.10
N ILE A 38 13.10 12.64 10.73
CA ILE A 38 12.70 13.87 10.03
C ILE A 38 13.88 14.43 9.22
N GLY A 39 15.08 14.52 9.83
CA GLY A 39 16.27 15.04 9.16
C GLY A 39 16.66 14.22 7.93
N GLY A 40 16.58 12.89 8.02
CA GLY A 40 16.87 12.01 6.88
C GLY A 40 15.91 12.21 5.71
N PHE A 41 14.60 12.23 5.96
CA PHE A 41 13.61 12.47 4.89
C PHE A 41 13.59 13.92 4.40
N ALA A 42 13.91 14.90 5.26
CA ALA A 42 14.09 16.29 4.83
C ALA A 42 15.31 16.44 3.89
N ALA A 43 16.41 15.74 4.18
CA ALA A 43 17.58 15.72 3.30
C ALA A 43 17.30 15.12 1.92
N LEU A 44 16.34 14.18 1.84
CA LEU A 44 15.83 13.63 0.58
C LEU A 44 14.83 14.55 -0.14
N THR A 45 14.50 15.71 0.46
CA THR A 45 13.44 16.63 -0.04
C THR A 45 12.10 15.92 -0.27
N ALA A 46 11.81 14.90 0.53
CA ALA A 46 10.63 14.04 0.36
C ALA A 46 9.42 14.48 1.22
N LEU A 47 9.67 15.31 2.25
CA LEU A 47 8.62 15.77 3.16
C LEU A 47 7.86 16.95 2.60
N SER A 48 6.56 17.01 2.93
CA SER A 48 5.72 18.17 2.64
C SER A 48 6.25 19.43 3.36
N THR A 49 6.32 20.53 2.63
CA THR A 49 6.69 21.85 3.15
C THR A 49 5.48 22.74 3.39
N SER A 50 4.28 22.22 3.25
CA SER A 50 3.04 22.98 3.49
C SER A 50 2.93 23.38 4.95
N THR A 51 2.56 24.63 5.19
CA THR A 51 2.24 25.16 6.53
C THR A 51 0.75 25.06 6.84
N ASP A 52 -0.08 24.70 5.86
CA ASP A 52 -1.50 24.44 6.06
C ASP A 52 -1.72 22.94 6.34
N PRO A 53 -2.15 22.54 7.55
CA PRO A 53 -2.38 21.13 7.87
C PRO A 53 -3.42 20.46 6.97
N LYS A 54 -4.37 21.20 6.42
CA LYS A 54 -5.41 20.69 5.52
C LYS A 54 -4.88 20.43 4.09
N ARG A 55 -3.72 20.99 3.77
CA ARG A 55 -3.07 20.85 2.47
C ARG A 55 -1.69 20.17 2.55
N ALA A 56 -1.34 19.60 3.70
CA ALA A 56 -0.02 18.99 3.92
C ALA A 56 0.10 17.60 3.28
N SER A 57 -0.95 16.77 3.38
CA SER A 57 -1.02 15.44 2.76
C SER A 57 -2.19 15.40 1.78
N ILE A 58 -1.89 15.58 0.51
CA ILE A 58 -2.87 15.72 -0.60
C ILE A 58 -2.52 14.80 -1.78
N PRO A 59 -2.61 13.46 -1.58
CA PRO A 59 -2.30 12.50 -2.62
C PRO A 59 -3.04 12.79 -3.93
N PHE A 60 -2.30 12.69 -5.04
CA PHE A 60 -2.77 12.92 -6.42
C PHE A 60 -3.18 14.37 -6.75
N ASP A 61 -3.15 15.29 -5.79
CA ASP A 61 -3.42 16.71 -6.04
C ASP A 61 -2.28 17.36 -6.86
N LYS A 62 -2.63 18.33 -7.68
CA LYS A 62 -1.67 19.07 -8.51
C LYS A 62 -0.63 19.83 -7.68
N GLU A 63 -1.02 20.33 -6.50
CA GLU A 63 -0.19 21.12 -5.60
C GLU A 63 0.58 20.30 -4.58
N ARG A 64 0.51 18.96 -4.66
CA ARG A 64 1.24 18.08 -3.74
C ARG A 64 2.75 18.33 -3.83
N ASN A 65 3.44 18.28 -2.71
CA ASN A 65 4.86 18.63 -2.65
C ASN A 65 5.72 17.74 -1.74
N GLY A 66 5.16 16.62 -1.24
CA GLY A 66 5.85 15.70 -0.36
C GLY A 66 4.89 14.98 0.57
N PHE A 67 5.39 14.03 1.35
CA PHE A 67 4.58 13.30 2.31
C PHE A 67 4.66 13.89 3.72
N VAL A 68 3.67 13.61 4.54
CA VAL A 68 3.66 13.89 5.98
C VAL A 68 4.00 12.59 6.72
N MET A 69 5.00 12.61 7.58
CA MET A 69 5.31 11.43 8.42
C MET A 69 4.19 11.20 9.43
N GLY A 70 3.82 9.94 9.60
CA GLY A 70 2.90 9.48 10.64
C GLY A 70 3.54 8.37 11.47
N GLU A 71 2.95 8.10 12.62
CA GLU A 71 3.30 6.99 13.51
C GLU A 71 2.06 6.17 13.83
N GLY A 72 2.24 4.89 14.09
CA GLY A 72 1.15 4.02 14.46
C GLY A 72 1.42 2.56 14.22
N ALA A 73 0.39 1.76 14.38
CA ALA A 73 0.43 0.31 14.15
C ALA A 73 -0.90 -0.15 13.53
N GLY A 74 -0.78 -1.07 12.57
CA GLY A 74 -1.90 -1.83 12.04
C GLY A 74 -1.56 -3.31 12.09
N VAL A 75 -2.44 -4.13 12.67
CA VAL A 75 -2.28 -5.58 12.72
C VAL A 75 -3.62 -6.22 12.41
N VAL A 76 -3.62 -7.13 11.46
CA VAL A 76 -4.77 -7.95 11.11
C VAL A 76 -4.58 -9.37 11.61
N VAL A 77 -5.67 -10.03 11.92
CA VAL A 77 -5.71 -11.46 12.20
C VAL A 77 -6.15 -12.16 10.93
N LEU A 78 -5.24 -12.88 10.32
CA LEU A 78 -5.52 -13.76 9.19
C LEU A 78 -5.87 -15.13 9.72
N GLU A 79 -6.85 -15.78 9.14
CA GLU A 79 -7.33 -17.08 9.58
C GLU A 79 -7.77 -17.90 8.36
N GLU A 80 -7.46 -19.19 8.38
CA GLU A 80 -7.93 -20.12 7.37
C GLU A 80 -9.46 -20.16 7.38
N LEU A 81 -10.07 -20.14 6.18
CA LEU A 81 -11.51 -19.92 6.02
C LEU A 81 -12.36 -20.97 6.74
N GLU A 82 -12.06 -22.25 6.54
CA GLU A 82 -12.83 -23.34 7.18
C GLU A 82 -12.64 -23.35 8.70
N HIS A 83 -11.44 -22.99 9.19
CA HIS A 83 -11.17 -22.82 10.61
C HIS A 83 -12.04 -21.69 11.18
N ALA A 84 -12.12 -20.55 10.52
CA ALA A 84 -12.94 -19.41 10.92
C ALA A 84 -14.45 -19.77 10.94
N LEU A 85 -14.93 -20.41 9.86
CA LEU A 85 -16.33 -20.84 9.74
C LEU A 85 -16.72 -21.84 10.82
N LYS A 86 -15.85 -22.83 11.10
CA LYS A 86 -16.10 -23.87 12.12
C LYS A 86 -16.30 -23.30 13.52
N ARG A 87 -15.59 -22.23 13.88
CA ARG A 87 -15.75 -21.59 15.19
C ARG A 87 -16.79 -20.45 15.21
N GLY A 88 -17.46 -20.17 14.08
CA GLY A 88 -18.44 -19.09 13.95
C GLY A 88 -17.82 -17.69 14.05
N ALA A 89 -16.60 -17.51 13.52
CA ALA A 89 -15.95 -16.22 13.51
C ALA A 89 -16.71 -15.17 12.70
N HIS A 90 -16.64 -13.90 13.11
CA HIS A 90 -17.03 -12.80 12.27
C HIS A 90 -15.93 -12.55 11.22
N ILE A 91 -16.26 -12.74 9.94
CA ILE A 91 -15.34 -12.55 8.82
C ILE A 91 -15.60 -11.16 8.23
N TYR A 92 -14.60 -10.31 8.21
CA TYR A 92 -14.69 -8.94 7.64
C TYR A 92 -14.50 -8.93 6.13
N ALA A 93 -13.53 -9.71 5.65
CA ALA A 93 -13.17 -9.83 4.24
C ALA A 93 -12.36 -11.10 4.02
N GLU A 94 -12.17 -11.46 2.76
CA GLU A 94 -11.29 -12.53 2.32
C GLU A 94 -10.11 -11.94 1.54
N ILE A 95 -8.90 -12.44 1.79
CA ILE A 95 -7.72 -12.14 0.98
C ILE A 95 -7.63 -13.21 -0.09
N THR A 96 -7.80 -12.82 -1.33
CA THR A 96 -7.87 -13.75 -2.47
C THR A 96 -6.62 -13.72 -3.34
N GLY A 97 -5.76 -12.71 -3.20
CA GLY A 97 -4.55 -12.63 -4.00
C GLY A 97 -3.52 -11.68 -3.43
N TYR A 98 -2.24 -12.00 -3.66
CA TYR A 98 -1.10 -11.21 -3.26
C TYR A 98 -0.09 -11.10 -4.40
N GLY A 99 0.42 -9.91 -4.65
CA GLY A 99 1.45 -9.66 -5.63
C GLY A 99 2.58 -8.80 -5.06
N CYS A 100 3.82 -9.20 -5.34
CA CYS A 100 4.99 -8.41 -5.00
C CYS A 100 5.96 -8.35 -6.18
N SER A 101 6.75 -7.29 -6.21
CA SER A 101 7.75 -7.04 -7.24
C SER A 101 8.87 -6.17 -6.71
N SER A 102 9.94 -6.07 -7.48
CA SER A 102 11.04 -5.13 -7.25
C SER A 102 11.39 -4.49 -8.58
N ASP A 103 11.46 -3.16 -8.60
CA ASP A 103 11.80 -2.41 -9.82
C ASP A 103 13.24 -2.66 -10.27
N ALA A 104 14.17 -2.95 -9.34
CA ALA A 104 15.62 -3.06 -9.61
C ALA A 104 16.16 -1.82 -10.37
N TYR A 105 15.61 -0.65 -10.11
CA TYR A 105 15.87 0.59 -10.84
C TYR A 105 16.63 1.61 -10.00
N HIS A 106 16.08 2.01 -8.87
CA HIS A 106 16.67 3.02 -8.00
C HIS A 106 16.41 2.65 -6.54
N ILE A 107 17.27 3.15 -5.61
CA ILE A 107 17.19 2.78 -4.20
C ILE A 107 15.91 3.28 -3.50
N THR A 108 15.35 4.40 -3.94
CA THR A 108 14.13 5.00 -3.35
C THR A 108 13.07 5.43 -4.37
N SER A 109 13.46 5.77 -5.60
CA SER A 109 12.52 6.23 -6.63
C SER A 109 11.88 5.06 -7.35
N PRO A 110 10.56 5.04 -7.50
CA PRO A 110 9.89 4.03 -8.32
C PRO A 110 10.26 4.20 -9.80
N MET A 111 10.14 3.13 -10.58
CA MET A 111 10.36 3.16 -12.02
C MET A 111 9.33 4.07 -12.69
N GLU A 112 9.81 4.94 -13.58
CA GLU A 112 9.01 6.02 -14.16
C GLU A 112 7.80 5.53 -14.98
N ASP A 113 7.92 4.38 -15.63
CA ASP A 113 6.84 3.80 -16.42
C ASP A 113 5.76 3.11 -15.56
N GLY A 114 6.04 2.87 -14.25
CA GLY A 114 5.14 2.22 -13.32
C GLY A 114 5.04 0.70 -13.50
N SER A 115 5.89 0.09 -14.33
CA SER A 115 5.80 -1.34 -14.68
C SER A 115 5.93 -2.27 -13.47
N GLY A 116 6.80 -1.95 -12.51
CA GLY A 116 6.98 -2.77 -11.30
C GLY A 116 5.71 -2.83 -10.45
N ALA A 117 5.11 -1.68 -10.13
CA ALA A 117 3.85 -1.64 -9.39
C ALA A 117 2.69 -2.27 -10.18
N ALA A 118 2.64 -2.06 -11.51
CA ALA A 118 1.66 -2.71 -12.37
C ALA A 118 1.79 -4.24 -12.35
N TYR A 119 3.03 -4.76 -12.32
CA TYR A 119 3.26 -6.20 -12.18
C TYR A 119 2.73 -6.76 -10.86
N ALA A 120 2.95 -6.07 -9.74
CA ALA A 120 2.41 -6.49 -8.45
C ALA A 120 0.87 -6.54 -8.47
N MET A 121 0.21 -5.50 -9.01
CA MET A 121 -1.25 -5.47 -9.16
C MET A 121 -1.77 -6.60 -10.04
N THR A 122 -1.17 -6.80 -11.21
CA THR A 122 -1.60 -7.86 -12.15
C THR A 122 -1.35 -9.26 -11.61
N SER A 123 -0.29 -9.44 -10.81
CA SER A 123 -0.01 -10.71 -10.14
C SER A 123 -1.05 -11.03 -9.08
N ALA A 124 -1.45 -10.04 -8.26
CA ALA A 124 -2.50 -10.20 -7.27
C ALA A 124 -3.86 -10.51 -7.93
N MET A 125 -4.23 -9.77 -8.98
CA MET A 125 -5.46 -10.03 -9.74
C MET A 125 -5.46 -11.43 -10.38
N LYS A 126 -4.33 -11.85 -10.93
CA LYS A 126 -4.19 -13.18 -11.54
C LYS A 126 -4.38 -14.29 -10.51
N GLU A 127 -3.81 -14.15 -9.31
CA GLU A 127 -3.98 -15.11 -8.24
C GLU A 127 -5.42 -15.15 -7.73
N ALA A 128 -6.04 -13.99 -7.57
CA ALA A 128 -7.44 -13.86 -7.18
C ALA A 128 -8.44 -14.30 -8.27
N GLU A 129 -7.96 -14.59 -9.49
CA GLU A 129 -8.80 -14.91 -10.65
C GLU A 129 -9.80 -13.81 -11.01
N VAL A 130 -9.48 -12.56 -10.70
CA VAL A 130 -10.31 -11.39 -11.01
C VAL A 130 -9.77 -10.62 -12.22
N LYS A 131 -10.65 -9.93 -12.92
CA LYS A 131 -10.32 -9.07 -14.06
C LYS A 131 -10.24 -7.61 -13.63
N PRO A 132 -9.62 -6.72 -14.43
CA PRO A 132 -9.61 -5.30 -14.18
C PRO A 132 -11.00 -4.67 -13.91
N ASP A 133 -12.03 -5.14 -14.61
CA ASP A 133 -13.40 -4.65 -14.46
C ASP A 133 -14.09 -5.11 -13.16
N ASP A 134 -13.52 -6.09 -12.47
CA ASP A 134 -14.03 -6.60 -11.19
C ASP A 134 -13.49 -5.79 -9.99
N ILE A 135 -12.61 -4.79 -10.24
CA ILE A 135 -12.02 -3.95 -9.19
C ILE A 135 -12.92 -2.76 -8.91
N ASP A 136 -13.47 -2.70 -7.71
CA ASP A 136 -14.37 -1.63 -7.29
C ASP A 136 -13.66 -0.43 -6.66
N TYR A 137 -12.45 -0.62 -6.11
CA TYR A 137 -11.73 0.45 -5.41
C TYR A 137 -10.23 0.15 -5.25
N ILE A 138 -9.43 1.21 -5.26
CA ILE A 138 -7.99 1.15 -4.95
C ILE A 138 -7.67 2.07 -3.78
N ASN A 139 -7.15 1.50 -2.68
CA ASN A 139 -6.42 2.25 -1.67
C ASN A 139 -4.96 2.32 -2.09
N ALA A 140 -4.56 3.44 -2.65
CA ALA A 140 -3.26 3.61 -3.26
C ALA A 140 -2.13 3.80 -2.23
N HIS A 141 -0.89 3.60 -2.68
CA HIS A 141 0.25 4.09 -1.91
C HIS A 141 0.16 5.60 -1.72
N GLY A 142 -0.07 6.36 -2.77
CA GLY A 142 -0.54 7.75 -2.72
C GLY A 142 0.14 8.58 -1.63
N THR A 143 1.44 8.82 -1.75
CA THR A 143 2.24 9.47 -0.69
C THR A 143 2.15 10.99 -0.70
N SER A 144 1.49 11.59 -1.69
CA SER A 144 1.53 13.03 -1.91
C SER A 144 2.91 13.54 -2.38
N THR A 145 3.80 12.65 -2.78
CA THR A 145 5.05 13.02 -3.45
C THR A 145 4.83 13.16 -4.94
N HIS A 146 5.63 14.03 -5.58
CA HIS A 146 5.46 14.30 -7.01
C HIS A 146 5.62 13.04 -7.87
N HIS A 147 6.70 12.27 -7.65
CA HIS A 147 7.03 11.10 -8.47
C HIS A 147 6.13 9.92 -8.17
N ASN A 148 5.93 9.58 -6.89
CA ASN A 148 5.12 8.40 -6.56
C ASN A 148 3.73 8.48 -7.19
N ASP A 149 3.01 9.57 -6.95
CA ASP A 149 1.61 9.67 -7.37
C ASP A 149 1.48 9.69 -8.90
N LEU A 150 2.47 10.29 -9.60
CA LEU A 150 2.53 10.25 -11.05
C LEU A 150 2.76 8.82 -11.58
N PHE A 151 3.76 8.13 -11.02
CA PHE A 151 4.14 6.80 -11.53
C PHE A 151 3.17 5.72 -11.10
N GLU A 152 2.58 5.83 -9.91
CA GLU A 152 1.49 4.96 -9.47
C GLU A 152 0.23 5.12 -10.34
N THR A 153 -0.09 6.35 -10.76
CA THR A 153 -1.16 6.58 -11.74
C THR A 153 -0.89 5.86 -13.07
N ARG A 154 0.36 5.86 -13.52
CA ARG A 154 0.76 5.09 -14.71
C ARG A 154 0.62 3.59 -14.48
N ALA A 155 1.07 3.10 -13.33
CA ALA A 155 0.97 1.69 -12.95
C ALA A 155 -0.49 1.20 -12.91
N ILE A 156 -1.40 1.98 -12.32
CA ILE A 156 -2.84 1.68 -12.29
C ILE A 156 -3.40 1.57 -13.71
N LYS A 157 -3.06 2.52 -14.59
CA LYS A 157 -3.49 2.50 -15.99
C LYS A 157 -2.91 1.29 -16.76
N LEU A 158 -1.66 0.91 -16.50
CA LEU A 158 -1.06 -0.29 -17.11
C LEU A 158 -1.76 -1.57 -16.63
N ALA A 159 -2.05 -1.67 -15.33
CA ALA A 159 -2.66 -2.85 -14.74
C ALA A 159 -4.13 -3.00 -15.11
N LEU A 160 -4.92 -1.92 -15.02
CA LEU A 160 -6.37 -1.96 -15.20
C LEU A 160 -6.83 -1.56 -16.60
N LYS A 161 -5.94 -1.01 -17.44
CA LYS A 161 -6.28 -0.57 -18.82
C LYS A 161 -7.48 0.39 -18.81
N ASP A 162 -8.52 0.09 -19.60
CA ASP A 162 -9.71 0.94 -19.70
C ASP A 162 -10.52 1.01 -18.39
N ALA A 163 -10.51 -0.04 -17.57
CA ALA A 163 -11.15 -0.05 -16.25
C ALA A 163 -10.56 1.00 -15.29
N ALA A 164 -9.30 1.39 -15.47
CA ALA A 164 -8.65 2.40 -14.63
C ALA A 164 -9.36 3.75 -14.58
N TYR A 165 -10.18 4.06 -15.57
CA TYR A 165 -10.93 5.33 -15.64
C TYR A 165 -12.26 5.29 -14.88
N ASN A 166 -12.70 4.12 -14.45
CA ASN A 166 -13.97 3.90 -13.75
C ASN A 166 -13.77 3.54 -12.27
N VAL A 167 -12.57 3.11 -11.88
CA VAL A 167 -12.27 2.67 -10.51
C VAL A 167 -11.93 3.87 -9.63
N PRO A 168 -12.65 4.10 -8.52
CA PRO A 168 -12.27 5.11 -7.53
C PRO A 168 -10.91 4.80 -6.89
N VAL A 169 -10.09 5.84 -6.75
CA VAL A 169 -8.75 5.74 -6.13
C VAL A 169 -8.63 6.79 -5.04
N SER A 170 -8.20 6.38 -3.86
CA SER A 170 -7.79 7.30 -2.81
C SER A 170 -6.60 6.75 -2.03
N SER A 171 -6.02 7.55 -1.16
CA SER A 171 -5.00 7.11 -0.21
C SER A 171 -5.37 7.53 1.19
N THR A 172 -5.38 6.57 2.11
CA THR A 172 -5.58 6.83 3.55
C THR A 172 -4.52 7.75 4.14
N LYS A 173 -3.39 7.93 3.45
CA LYS A 173 -2.34 8.86 3.87
C LYS A 173 -2.76 10.34 3.84
N SER A 174 -3.86 10.67 3.17
CA SER A 174 -4.49 11.99 3.28
C SER A 174 -5.04 12.27 4.68
N MET A 175 -5.35 11.22 5.44
CA MET A 175 -5.95 11.31 6.77
C MET A 175 -4.94 11.09 7.90
N VAL A 176 -4.05 10.10 7.74
CA VAL A 176 -3.15 9.66 8.83
C VAL A 176 -1.68 9.97 8.56
N GLY A 177 -1.35 10.53 7.40
CA GLY A 177 0.04 10.67 6.96
C GLY A 177 0.64 9.33 6.51
N HIS A 178 1.94 9.33 6.29
CA HIS A 178 2.68 8.15 5.85
C HIS A 178 3.38 7.48 7.04
N LEU A 179 2.84 6.36 7.48
CA LEU A 179 3.34 5.58 8.61
C LEU A 179 4.47 4.61 8.22
N LEU A 180 5.13 4.84 7.08
CA LEU A 180 6.24 4.05 6.58
C LEU A 180 5.95 2.54 6.65
N GLY A 181 6.64 1.79 7.53
CA GLY A 181 6.45 0.34 7.67
C GLY A 181 5.05 -0.10 8.12
N ALA A 182 4.28 0.77 8.77
CA ALA A 182 2.89 0.49 9.16
C ALA A 182 1.85 0.89 8.10
N ALA A 183 2.25 1.64 7.06
CA ALA A 183 1.30 2.25 6.12
C ALA A 183 0.53 1.25 5.24
N GLY A 184 1.02 0.02 5.10
CA GLY A 184 0.39 -1.02 4.29
C GLY A 184 -0.44 -2.03 5.07
N ALA A 185 -0.70 -1.75 6.36
CA ALA A 185 -1.43 -2.64 7.25
C ALA A 185 -2.74 -2.05 7.77
#